data_9044ab319b617abda489ae4f64c5e664
#
_entry.id   9044ab319b617abda489ae4f64c5e664
#
_cell.length_a   1.000
_cell.length_b   1.000
_cell.length_c   1.000
_cell.angle_alpha   90.00
_cell.angle_beta   90.00
_cell.angle_gamma   90.00
#
_symmetry.space_group_name_H-M   'P 1'
#
loop_
_entity.id
_entity.type
_entity.pdbx_description
1 polymer ?
#
loop_
_entity_poly.entity_id
_entity_poly.type
_entity_poly.pdbx_seq_one_letter_code
_entity_poly.pdbx_strand_id
1 'polypeptide(L)'
;VAMAVIFGMIACVTFLTLEPVISNLLYPEEKPDAVIFPEEQEEISPEDMLVEDAPTPSIQEAVESVILEDEQIQKILDEIVLDKNNYAQLYNALYEYSTILSEYMVEVTAVSSNEDWLSDTYEKEGKTYGVVIANNGREYLILTDRNTVKQAGIIRVTFHDGVQAKAERKQSDVQTNLTVLSVSMDDISDEKKDDIKIATLGSSNFRQAAGTPVVAMGSPLGISGSMGYGMIASSGITLSKVDANYKIFATDITGSASGIGVLFNLQGQIVGIITTDRYSPDSKNMISAIGISELRKLIENMSNGKDAVYVGISGIDVTTEAHEEM
;
A
#
# COMPACT_ATOMS: atom_id res chain seq x y z
N VAL A 1 -47.37 -44.72 7.91
CA VAL A 1 -45.94 -44.51 7.74
C VAL A 1 -45.64 -43.70 6.48
N ALA A 2 -46.16 -44.10 5.29
CA ALA A 2 -45.88 -43.40 4.01
C ALA A 2 -46.31 -41.91 4.03
N MET A 3 -47.49 -41.60 4.52
CA MET A 3 -48.02 -40.21 4.65
C MET A 3 -47.14 -39.35 5.58
N ALA A 4 -46.64 -39.88 6.68
CA ALA A 4 -45.77 -39.19 7.58
C ALA A 4 -44.40 -38.84 6.94
N VAL A 5 -43.88 -39.74 6.13
CA VAL A 5 -42.62 -39.53 5.38
C VAL A 5 -42.80 -38.43 4.31
N ILE A 6 -43.90 -38.46 3.58
CA ILE A 6 -44.24 -37.47 2.56
C ILE A 6 -44.42 -36.07 3.22
N PHE A 7 -45.15 -35.99 4.33
CA PHE A 7 -45.30 -34.75 5.07
C PHE A 7 -43.98 -34.21 5.60
N GLY A 8 -43.12 -35.08 6.16
CA GLY A 8 -41.79 -34.69 6.60
C GLY A 8 -40.89 -34.15 5.48
N MET A 9 -40.93 -34.78 4.28
CA MET A 9 -40.18 -34.30 3.12
C MET A 9 -40.71 -32.94 2.63
N ILE A 10 -42.04 -32.75 2.53
CA ILE A 10 -42.61 -31.46 2.13
C ILE A 10 -42.26 -30.38 3.13
N ALA A 11 -42.38 -30.63 4.45
CA ALA A 11 -41.98 -29.67 5.48
C ALA A 11 -40.51 -29.31 5.40
N CYS A 12 -39.61 -30.29 5.19
CA CYS A 12 -38.19 -30.04 5.06
C CYS A 12 -37.86 -29.20 3.82
N VAL A 13 -38.43 -29.50 2.66
CA VAL A 13 -38.24 -28.71 1.43
C VAL A 13 -38.82 -27.31 1.60
N THR A 14 -39.97 -27.16 2.22
CA THR A 14 -40.58 -25.86 2.46
C THR A 14 -39.71 -25.00 3.41
N PHE A 15 -39.15 -25.63 4.45
CA PHE A 15 -38.29 -24.94 5.37
C PHE A 15 -36.98 -24.49 4.70
N LEU A 16 -36.31 -25.39 3.96
CA LEU A 16 -35.08 -25.08 3.22
C LEU A 16 -35.25 -23.99 2.14
N THR A 17 -36.42 -23.86 1.57
CA THR A 17 -36.71 -22.81 0.56
C THR A 17 -37.17 -21.50 1.19
N LEU A 18 -37.84 -21.51 2.34
CA LEU A 18 -38.34 -20.33 3.03
C LEU A 18 -37.32 -19.72 3.97
N GLU A 19 -36.44 -20.51 4.58
CA GLU A 19 -35.44 -20.05 5.54
C GLU A 19 -34.55 -18.93 4.94
N PRO A 20 -33.93 -19.06 3.76
CA PRO A 20 -33.10 -18.01 3.19
C PRO A 20 -33.89 -16.74 2.85
N VAL A 21 -35.16 -16.88 2.47
CA VAL A 21 -36.03 -15.72 2.17
C VAL A 21 -36.42 -14.99 3.44
N ILE A 22 -36.78 -15.72 4.48
CA ILE A 22 -37.17 -15.16 5.78
C ILE A 22 -35.93 -14.58 6.49
N SER A 23 -34.80 -15.27 6.42
CA SER A 23 -33.54 -14.79 6.98
C SER A 23 -33.12 -13.47 6.33
N ASN A 24 -33.16 -13.39 5.01
CA ASN A 24 -32.83 -12.16 4.28
C ASN A 24 -33.82 -11.01 4.53
N LEU A 25 -35.08 -11.32 4.88
CA LEU A 25 -36.09 -10.32 5.19
C LEU A 25 -35.97 -9.80 6.62
N LEU A 26 -35.66 -10.70 7.59
CA LEU A 26 -35.58 -10.36 9.01
C LEU A 26 -34.20 -9.85 9.43
N TYR A 27 -33.15 -10.33 8.74
CA TYR A 27 -31.76 -9.99 8.96
C TYR A 27 -31.11 -9.70 7.61
N PRO A 28 -31.42 -8.55 6.98
CA PRO A 28 -30.76 -8.17 5.73
C PRO A 28 -29.26 -8.10 5.99
N GLU A 29 -28.47 -8.83 5.21
CA GLU A 29 -27.02 -8.69 5.25
C GLU A 29 -26.67 -7.25 4.89
N GLU A 30 -26.19 -6.50 5.86
CA GLU A 30 -25.64 -5.18 5.60
C GLU A 30 -24.45 -5.37 4.68
N LYS A 31 -24.44 -4.69 3.54
CA LYS A 31 -23.30 -4.73 2.63
C LYS A 31 -22.13 -3.98 3.28
N PRO A 32 -20.88 -4.48 3.13
CA PRO A 32 -19.74 -3.74 3.60
C PRO A 32 -19.68 -2.35 2.93
N ASP A 33 -19.20 -1.37 3.67
CA ASP A 33 -19.04 -0.02 3.15
C ASP A 33 -18.09 -0.02 1.95
N ALA A 34 -18.41 0.80 0.95
CA ALA A 34 -17.54 0.98 -0.19
C ALA A 34 -16.28 1.73 0.23
N VAL A 35 -15.13 1.18 -0.10
CA VAL A 35 -13.84 1.84 0.12
C VAL A 35 -13.68 2.93 -0.94
N ILE A 36 -13.44 4.15 -0.48
CA ILE A 36 -13.12 5.32 -1.30
C ILE A 36 -11.85 5.92 -0.74
N PHE A 37 -10.82 6.01 -1.57
CA PHE A 37 -9.60 6.72 -1.18
C PHE A 37 -9.78 8.22 -1.48
N PRO A 38 -9.42 9.10 -0.54
CA PRO A 38 -9.50 10.54 -0.76
C PRO A 38 -8.78 10.95 -2.05
N GLU A 39 -9.35 11.90 -2.78
CA GLU A 39 -8.67 12.51 -3.93
C GLU A 39 -7.38 13.19 -3.45
N GLU A 40 -6.37 13.17 -4.30
CA GLU A 40 -5.11 13.84 -4.02
C GLU A 40 -5.36 15.34 -3.96
N GLN A 41 -4.94 15.96 -2.87
CA GLN A 41 -4.83 17.40 -2.82
C GLN A 41 -3.59 17.78 -3.65
N GLU A 42 -3.76 18.67 -4.63
CA GLU A 42 -2.61 19.27 -5.30
C GLU A 42 -1.76 19.96 -4.22
N GLU A 43 -0.49 19.59 -4.13
CA GLU A 43 0.45 20.28 -3.23
C GLU A 43 0.48 21.75 -3.66
N ILE A 44 -0.10 22.62 -2.83
CA ILE A 44 -0.04 24.05 -3.03
C ILE A 44 1.44 24.43 -2.92
N SER A 45 2.00 24.92 -4.02
CA SER A 45 3.38 25.42 -4.02
C SER A 45 3.54 26.49 -2.95
N PRO A 46 4.69 26.55 -2.24
CA PRO A 46 4.96 27.66 -1.31
C PRO A 46 4.83 29.04 -1.94
N GLU A 47 4.91 29.14 -3.28
CA GLU A 47 4.70 30.38 -4.04
C GLU A 47 3.22 30.76 -4.17
N ASP A 48 2.30 29.78 -4.11
CA ASP A 48 0.85 30.01 -4.17
C ASP A 48 0.27 30.39 -2.79
N MET A 49 1.07 30.32 -1.71
CA MET A 49 0.70 30.80 -0.37
C MET A 49 0.80 32.33 -0.22
N LEU A 50 1.21 33.03 -1.25
CA LEU A 50 1.12 34.50 -1.29
C LEU A 50 -0.28 34.93 -1.72
N VAL A 51 -1.32 34.57 -0.97
CA VAL A 51 -2.67 35.05 -1.17
C VAL A 51 -2.89 36.27 -0.28
N GLU A 52 -3.34 37.33 -0.94
CA GLU A 52 -3.80 38.61 -0.44
C GLU A 52 -4.68 38.52 0.82
N ASP A 53 -4.43 39.47 1.73
CA ASP A 53 -5.37 40.04 2.72
C ASP A 53 -6.06 39.07 3.73
N ALA A 54 -5.25 38.46 4.60
CA ALA A 54 -5.68 38.33 5.99
C ALA A 54 -5.00 39.47 6.81
N PRO A 55 -5.66 40.12 7.77
CA PRO A 55 -5.04 41.15 8.59
C PRO A 55 -3.90 40.53 9.39
N THR A 56 -2.70 40.84 8.98
CA THR A 56 -1.46 40.47 9.65
C THR A 56 -1.48 41.06 11.05
N PRO A 57 -1.48 40.24 12.15
CA PRO A 57 -1.10 40.80 13.44
C PRO A 57 0.34 41.32 13.27
N SER A 58 0.57 42.53 13.69
CA SER A 58 1.85 43.20 13.50
C SER A 58 2.99 42.33 13.99
N ILE A 59 3.85 41.92 13.05
CA ILE A 59 5.04 41.09 13.27
C ILE A 59 5.98 41.71 14.33
N GLN A 60 5.80 42.98 14.68
CA GLN A 60 6.58 43.68 15.68
C GLN A 60 6.40 43.19 17.12
N GLU A 61 5.24 42.62 17.50
CA GLU A 61 5.04 42.12 18.88
C GLU A 61 5.45 40.65 19.05
N ALA A 62 5.56 39.87 17.98
CA ALA A 62 6.02 38.50 18.06
C ALA A 62 7.56 38.35 17.92
N VAL A 63 8.24 39.34 17.40
CA VAL A 63 9.70 39.34 17.18
C VAL A 63 10.46 39.78 18.45
N GLU A 64 9.81 40.45 19.42
CA GLU A 64 10.51 40.87 20.65
C GLU A 64 10.81 39.75 21.65
N SER A 65 10.33 38.51 21.43
CA SER A 65 10.54 37.39 22.37
C SER A 65 11.59 36.33 21.96
N VAL A 66 12.17 36.40 20.77
CA VAL A 66 13.26 35.49 20.34
C VAL A 66 14.23 36.22 19.39
N ILE A 67 14.80 37.34 19.82
CA ILE A 67 16.05 37.78 19.17
C ILE A 67 17.19 37.02 19.87
N LEU A 68 17.50 35.82 19.35
CA LEU A 68 18.85 35.27 19.51
C LEU A 68 19.77 36.30 18.79
N GLU A 69 20.71 36.91 19.51
CA GLU A 69 21.72 37.74 18.88
C GLU A 69 22.42 36.97 17.79
N ASP A 70 22.72 37.57 16.65
CA ASP A 70 23.38 36.92 15.51
C ASP A 70 24.62 36.10 15.94
N GLU A 71 25.34 36.57 16.98
CA GLU A 71 26.46 35.83 17.58
C GLU A 71 26.04 34.51 18.24
N GLN A 72 24.84 34.41 18.82
CA GLN A 72 24.35 33.17 19.42
C GLN A 72 23.91 32.17 18.34
N ILE A 73 23.28 32.68 17.27
CA ILE A 73 22.92 31.87 16.10
C ILE A 73 24.20 31.31 15.44
N GLN A 74 25.19 32.19 15.23
CA GLN A 74 26.47 31.78 14.64
C GLN A 74 27.17 30.73 15.50
N LYS A 75 27.14 30.93 16.83
CA LYS A 75 27.75 29.99 17.77
C LYS A 75 27.04 28.62 17.78
N ILE A 76 25.71 28.57 17.66
CA ILE A 76 24.92 27.36 17.52
C ILE A 76 25.22 26.69 16.16
N LEU A 77 25.35 27.45 15.09
CA LEU A 77 25.71 26.94 13.76
C LEU A 77 27.13 26.40 13.72
N ASP A 78 28.07 27.05 14.39
CA ASP A 78 29.48 26.60 14.50
C ASP A 78 29.63 25.37 15.41
N GLU A 79 28.70 25.15 16.37
CA GLU A 79 28.65 23.96 17.22
C GLU A 79 28.00 22.73 16.52
N ILE A 80 27.28 22.92 15.40
CA ILE A 80 26.74 21.81 14.58
C ILE A 80 27.88 21.21 13.74
N VAL A 81 28.81 20.58 14.38
CA VAL A 81 29.81 19.73 13.70
C VAL A 81 29.18 18.36 13.46
N LEU A 82 28.85 18.07 12.21
CA LEU A 82 28.39 16.73 11.83
C LEU A 82 29.55 15.74 12.04
N ASP A 83 29.38 14.90 13.04
CA ASP A 83 30.32 13.84 13.38
C ASP A 83 29.72 12.45 13.20
N LYS A 84 30.47 11.41 13.54
CA LYS A 84 30.00 10.01 13.49
C LYS A 84 28.74 9.75 14.34
N ASN A 85 28.53 10.55 15.40
CA ASN A 85 27.37 10.36 16.28
C ASN A 85 26.10 10.88 15.60
N ASN A 86 26.18 12.00 14.87
CA ASN A 86 25.07 12.51 14.09
C ASN A 86 24.67 11.51 12.98
N TYR A 87 25.66 10.87 12.34
CA TYR A 87 25.40 9.80 11.38
C TYR A 87 24.70 8.60 12.03
N ALA A 88 25.17 8.15 13.18
CA ALA A 88 24.53 7.07 13.94
C ALA A 88 23.10 7.46 14.40
N GLN A 89 22.89 8.70 14.84
CA GLN A 89 21.56 9.22 15.22
C GLN A 89 20.61 9.23 14.03
N LEU A 90 21.06 9.61 12.84
CA LEU A 90 20.23 9.56 11.62
C LEU A 90 19.75 8.13 11.33
N TYR A 91 20.65 7.15 11.37
CA TYR A 91 20.26 5.76 11.12
C TYR A 91 19.37 5.19 12.22
N ASN A 92 19.59 5.58 13.47
CA ASN A 92 18.71 5.19 14.58
C ASN A 92 17.31 5.78 14.39
N ALA A 93 17.19 7.05 14.00
CA ALA A 93 15.91 7.70 13.72
C ALA A 93 15.18 7.01 12.54
N LEU A 94 15.89 6.65 11.48
CA LEU A 94 15.34 5.89 10.35
C LEU A 94 14.89 4.50 10.78
N TYR A 95 15.64 3.83 11.66
CA TYR A 95 15.26 2.53 12.19
C TYR A 95 13.99 2.62 13.08
N GLU A 96 13.94 3.57 14.01
CA GLU A 96 12.75 3.82 14.83
C GLU A 96 11.54 4.13 13.96
N TYR A 97 11.74 4.96 12.94
CA TYR A 97 10.68 5.28 12.00
C TYR A 97 10.20 4.05 11.22
N SER A 98 11.10 3.20 10.76
CA SER A 98 10.72 1.96 10.06
C SER A 98 9.99 0.96 10.97
N THR A 99 10.25 0.99 12.28
CA THR A 99 9.50 0.21 13.26
C THR A 99 8.04 0.66 13.32
N ILE A 100 7.78 1.97 13.29
CA ILE A 100 6.41 2.52 13.18
C ILE A 100 5.76 2.09 11.87
N LEU A 101 6.49 2.17 10.74
CA LEU A 101 5.96 1.73 9.45
C LEU A 101 5.65 0.25 9.39
N SER A 102 6.37 -0.57 10.16
CA SER A 102 6.13 -2.02 10.21
C SER A 102 4.76 -2.38 10.80
N GLU A 103 4.14 -1.49 11.56
CA GLU A 103 2.79 -1.69 12.10
C GLU A 103 1.71 -1.73 11.00
N TYR A 104 1.97 -1.13 9.84
CA TYR A 104 1.10 -1.20 8.66
C TYR A 104 1.29 -2.46 7.83
N MET A 105 2.42 -3.15 8.04
CA MET A 105 2.82 -4.30 7.23
C MET A 105 2.31 -5.60 7.82
N VAL A 106 2.01 -6.55 6.96
CA VAL A 106 1.61 -7.90 7.34
C VAL A 106 2.43 -8.94 6.57
N GLU A 107 2.75 -10.06 7.22
CA GLU A 107 3.29 -11.21 6.52
C GLU A 107 2.14 -12.02 5.93
N VAL A 108 2.23 -12.34 4.65
CA VAL A 108 1.26 -13.15 3.92
C VAL A 108 1.89 -14.50 3.61
N THR A 109 1.32 -15.58 4.15
CA THR A 109 1.74 -16.96 3.91
C THR A 109 0.74 -17.65 3.00
N ALA A 110 1.20 -18.14 1.85
CA ALA A 110 0.43 -18.90 0.88
C ALA A 110 0.69 -20.40 1.08
N VAL A 111 -0.36 -21.20 1.26
CA VAL A 111 -0.28 -22.64 1.47
C VAL A 111 -0.98 -23.35 0.31
N SER A 112 -0.32 -24.32 -0.32
CA SER A 112 -0.85 -25.00 -1.50
C SER A 112 -1.90 -26.07 -1.21
N SER A 113 -1.95 -26.61 0.03
CA SER A 113 -2.97 -27.58 0.49
C SER A 113 -3.18 -27.53 2.00
N ASN A 114 -4.31 -28.13 2.47
CA ASN A 114 -4.59 -28.26 3.91
C ASN A 114 -3.60 -29.21 4.63
N GLU A 115 -2.97 -30.12 3.91
CA GLU A 115 -2.00 -31.07 4.46
C GLU A 115 -0.64 -30.40 4.73
N ASP A 116 -0.32 -29.36 3.95
CA ASP A 116 0.93 -28.61 4.07
C ASP A 116 0.95 -27.65 5.29
N TRP A 117 -0.21 -27.46 5.93
CA TRP A 117 -0.37 -26.61 7.12
C TRP A 117 0.50 -27.04 8.31
N LEU A 118 0.85 -28.35 8.39
CA LEU A 118 1.58 -28.94 9.52
C LEU A 118 3.07 -29.16 9.25
N SER A 119 3.56 -28.93 8.02
CA SER A 119 4.96 -29.17 7.70
C SER A 119 5.78 -27.87 7.62
N ASP A 120 6.78 -27.76 8.48
CA ASP A 120 7.74 -26.63 8.53
C ASP A 120 8.53 -26.43 7.22
N THR A 121 8.44 -27.34 6.29
CA THR A 121 9.26 -27.38 5.07
C THR A 121 8.77 -26.45 3.97
N TYR A 122 7.49 -26.05 3.96
CA TYR A 122 6.85 -25.25 2.91
C TYR A 122 6.88 -23.73 3.15
N GLU A 123 7.29 -23.30 4.30
CA GLU A 123 7.19 -21.88 4.70
C GLU A 123 8.05 -20.90 3.88
N LYS A 124 9.02 -21.37 3.09
CA LYS A 124 9.96 -20.46 2.40
C LYS A 124 9.53 -20.04 0.99
N GLU A 125 8.74 -20.80 0.26
CA GLU A 125 8.41 -20.50 -1.14
C GLU A 125 7.12 -19.67 -1.31
N GLY A 126 6.27 -19.61 -0.30
CA GLY A 126 4.97 -18.93 -0.36
C GLY A 126 4.81 -17.72 0.56
N LYS A 127 5.90 -17.10 1.03
CA LYS A 127 5.86 -15.92 1.90
C LYS A 127 6.04 -14.64 1.12
N THR A 128 5.20 -13.66 1.40
CA THR A 128 5.31 -12.29 0.88
C THR A 128 4.87 -11.31 1.96
N TYR A 129 5.01 -10.03 1.70
CA TYR A 129 4.49 -8.97 2.53
C TYR A 129 3.32 -8.27 1.86
N GLY A 130 2.37 -7.86 2.67
CA GLY A 130 1.28 -6.98 2.29
C GLY A 130 1.25 -5.75 3.18
N VAL A 131 0.44 -4.80 2.82
CA VAL A 131 0.17 -3.59 3.59
C VAL A 131 -1.33 -3.45 3.79
N VAL A 132 -1.75 -3.12 5.01
CA VAL A 132 -3.15 -2.86 5.34
C VAL A 132 -3.52 -1.48 4.80
N ILE A 133 -4.43 -1.43 3.82
CA ILE A 133 -4.76 -0.20 3.09
C ILE A 133 -6.13 0.38 3.45
N ALA A 134 -7.03 -0.42 3.99
CA ALA A 134 -8.36 0.02 4.35
C ALA A 134 -9.04 -0.93 5.34
N ASN A 135 -10.10 -0.41 5.96
CA ASN A 135 -11.10 -1.13 6.72
C ASN A 135 -12.49 -0.67 6.23
N ASN A 136 -13.34 -1.60 5.86
CA ASN A 136 -14.70 -1.31 5.36
C ASN A 136 -15.80 -1.62 6.39
N GLY A 137 -15.44 -1.66 7.68
CA GLY A 137 -16.35 -1.97 8.80
C GLY A 137 -16.58 -3.46 9.03
N ARG A 138 -16.16 -4.34 8.11
CA ARG A 138 -16.30 -5.81 8.21
C ARG A 138 -14.99 -6.55 7.93
N GLU A 139 -14.16 -5.99 7.10
CA GLU A 139 -12.92 -6.61 6.62
C GLU A 139 -11.78 -5.61 6.66
N TYR A 140 -10.60 -6.09 7.01
CA TYR A 140 -9.34 -5.43 6.70
C TYR A 140 -8.92 -5.79 5.28
N LEU A 141 -8.55 -4.79 4.49
CA LEU A 141 -8.12 -4.94 3.11
C LEU A 141 -6.60 -4.79 3.02
N ILE A 142 -5.96 -5.76 2.41
CA ILE A 142 -4.51 -5.90 2.37
C ILE A 142 -4.07 -5.95 0.91
N LEU A 143 -3.21 -5.02 0.52
CA LEU A 143 -2.58 -5.00 -0.80
C LEU A 143 -1.30 -5.83 -0.75
N THR A 144 -1.15 -6.77 -1.67
CA THR A 144 0.02 -7.66 -1.73
C THR A 144 0.34 -8.12 -3.16
N ASP A 145 1.44 -8.87 -3.30
CA ASP A 145 1.87 -9.48 -4.56
C ASP A 145 0.95 -10.64 -4.97
N ARG A 146 0.43 -10.56 -6.19
CA ARG A 146 -0.46 -11.57 -6.76
C ARG A 146 0.26 -12.90 -7.02
N ASN A 147 1.51 -12.85 -7.51
CA ASN A 147 2.21 -14.06 -7.93
C ASN A 147 2.39 -15.06 -6.79
N THR A 148 2.62 -14.57 -5.58
CA THR A 148 2.78 -15.41 -4.40
C THR A 148 1.48 -16.11 -4.01
N VAL A 149 0.33 -15.43 -4.14
CA VAL A 149 -0.96 -15.94 -3.60
C VAL A 149 -1.89 -16.54 -4.66
N LYS A 150 -1.60 -16.38 -5.97
CA LYS A 150 -2.53 -16.73 -7.06
C LYS A 150 -2.95 -18.20 -7.09
N GLN A 151 -2.09 -19.12 -6.65
CA GLN A 151 -2.32 -20.56 -6.65
C GLN A 151 -2.53 -21.14 -5.24
N ALA A 152 -2.54 -20.28 -4.20
CA ALA A 152 -2.73 -20.74 -2.84
C ALA A 152 -4.15 -21.25 -2.61
N GLY A 153 -4.28 -22.41 -2.00
CA GLY A 153 -5.53 -22.96 -1.48
C GLY A 153 -5.95 -22.29 -0.18
N ILE A 154 -4.98 -21.96 0.67
CA ILE A 154 -5.17 -21.23 1.92
C ILE A 154 -4.21 -20.07 1.95
N ILE A 155 -4.69 -18.90 2.36
CA ILE A 155 -3.90 -17.70 2.59
C ILE A 155 -4.05 -17.32 4.05
N ARG A 156 -2.92 -17.13 4.74
CA ARG A 156 -2.86 -16.66 6.12
C ARG A 156 -2.16 -15.32 6.15
N VAL A 157 -2.67 -14.42 6.94
CA VAL A 157 -2.06 -13.13 7.24
C VAL A 157 -1.63 -13.13 8.69
N THR A 158 -0.41 -12.68 8.95
CA THR A 158 0.11 -12.42 10.28
C THR A 158 0.33 -10.92 10.41
N PHE A 159 -0.41 -10.28 11.31
CA PHE A 159 -0.27 -8.86 11.61
C PHE A 159 0.98 -8.59 12.44
N HIS A 160 1.37 -7.31 12.54
CA HIS A 160 2.56 -6.88 13.26
C HIS A 160 2.63 -7.38 14.71
N ASP A 161 1.50 -7.44 15.40
CA ASP A 161 1.38 -7.91 16.79
C ASP A 161 1.37 -9.45 16.93
N GLY A 162 1.54 -10.18 15.82
CA GLY A 162 1.56 -11.64 15.76
C GLY A 162 0.17 -12.28 15.63
N VAL A 163 -0.92 -11.51 15.59
CA VAL A 163 -2.26 -12.03 15.32
C VAL A 163 -2.31 -12.66 13.94
N GLN A 164 -2.84 -13.87 13.87
CA GLN A 164 -2.99 -14.61 12.62
C GLN A 164 -4.46 -14.76 12.26
N ALA A 165 -4.79 -14.49 11.01
CA ALA A 165 -6.13 -14.66 10.47
C ALA A 165 -6.08 -15.28 9.07
N LYS A 166 -7.18 -15.94 8.68
CA LYS A 166 -7.39 -16.42 7.32
C LYS A 166 -7.69 -15.22 6.43
N ALA A 167 -7.14 -15.22 5.23
CA ALA A 167 -7.45 -14.21 4.23
C ALA A 167 -8.06 -14.84 2.98
N GLU A 168 -8.88 -14.06 2.30
CA GLU A 168 -9.49 -14.42 1.03
C GLU A 168 -9.08 -13.43 -0.06
N ARG A 169 -8.94 -13.91 -1.29
CA ARG A 169 -8.64 -13.03 -2.42
C ARG A 169 -9.92 -12.30 -2.83
N LYS A 170 -9.90 -10.98 -2.78
CA LYS A 170 -11.03 -10.16 -3.18
C LYS A 170 -10.99 -9.86 -4.67
N GLN A 171 -9.87 -9.31 -5.15
CA GLN A 171 -9.65 -9.03 -6.56
C GLN A 171 -8.16 -8.96 -6.88
N SER A 172 -7.79 -9.16 -8.16
CA SER A 172 -6.40 -9.18 -8.59
C SER A 172 -6.25 -8.51 -9.96
N ASP A 173 -5.10 -7.85 -10.14
CA ASP A 173 -4.69 -7.32 -11.43
C ASP A 173 -3.44 -8.02 -11.96
N VAL A 174 -3.49 -8.45 -13.22
CA VAL A 174 -2.40 -9.19 -13.86
C VAL A 174 -1.29 -8.27 -14.35
N GLN A 175 -1.66 -7.05 -14.78
CA GLN A 175 -0.73 -6.10 -15.39
C GLN A 175 0.27 -5.53 -14.37
N THR A 176 -0.22 -5.20 -13.18
CA THR A 176 0.58 -4.66 -12.08
C THR A 176 1.08 -5.75 -11.12
N ASN A 177 0.58 -6.98 -11.28
CA ASN A 177 0.84 -8.10 -10.37
C ASN A 177 0.36 -7.84 -8.93
N LEU A 178 -0.66 -7.02 -8.74
CA LEU A 178 -1.24 -6.70 -7.45
C LEU A 178 -2.48 -7.54 -7.16
N THR A 179 -2.75 -7.76 -5.90
CA THR A 179 -4.00 -8.35 -5.40
C THR A 179 -4.41 -7.70 -4.08
N VAL A 180 -5.71 -7.58 -3.88
CA VAL A 180 -6.30 -7.22 -2.59
C VAL A 180 -6.83 -8.48 -1.93
N LEU A 181 -6.37 -8.71 -0.71
CA LEU A 181 -6.90 -9.74 0.19
C LEU A 181 -7.85 -9.07 1.17
N SER A 182 -8.86 -9.83 1.61
CA SER A 182 -9.73 -9.46 2.72
C SER A 182 -9.51 -10.41 3.91
N VAL A 183 -9.50 -9.84 5.10
CA VAL A 183 -9.49 -10.56 6.40
C VAL A 183 -10.73 -10.13 7.15
N SER A 184 -11.59 -11.10 7.52
CA SER A 184 -12.80 -10.79 8.30
C SER A 184 -12.42 -10.23 9.67
N MET A 185 -13.07 -9.14 10.07
CA MET A 185 -12.91 -8.58 11.41
C MET A 185 -13.43 -9.53 12.50
N ASP A 186 -14.33 -10.47 12.15
CA ASP A 186 -14.85 -11.47 13.09
C ASP A 186 -13.80 -12.53 13.44
N ASP A 187 -12.79 -12.72 12.58
CA ASP A 187 -11.66 -13.63 12.86
C ASP A 187 -10.61 -13.02 13.82
N ILE A 188 -10.80 -11.75 14.21
CA ILE A 188 -9.88 -11.00 15.06
C ILE A 188 -10.61 -10.61 16.35
N SER A 189 -9.97 -10.87 17.51
CA SER A 189 -10.55 -10.50 18.81
C SER A 189 -10.70 -8.98 18.92
N ASP A 190 -11.77 -8.52 19.58
CA ASP A 190 -12.10 -7.10 19.71
C ASP A 190 -10.97 -6.28 20.33
N GLU A 191 -10.24 -6.86 21.29
CA GLU A 191 -9.09 -6.23 21.94
C GLU A 191 -7.93 -5.92 20.97
N LYS A 192 -7.87 -6.65 19.84
CA LYS A 192 -6.80 -6.53 18.84
C LYS A 192 -7.17 -5.70 17.61
N LYS A 193 -8.46 -5.46 17.40
CA LYS A 193 -8.93 -4.67 16.25
C LYS A 193 -8.39 -3.25 16.24
N ASP A 194 -8.28 -2.61 17.43
CA ASP A 194 -7.78 -1.24 17.57
C ASP A 194 -6.26 -1.13 17.37
N ASP A 195 -5.52 -2.24 17.53
CA ASP A 195 -4.07 -2.28 17.35
C ASP A 195 -3.67 -2.34 15.87
N ILE A 196 -4.58 -2.78 14.98
CA ILE A 196 -4.29 -2.90 13.54
C ILE A 196 -4.26 -1.52 12.88
N LYS A 197 -3.08 -1.13 12.40
CA LYS A 197 -2.88 0.16 11.75
C LYS A 197 -3.13 0.06 10.23
N ILE A 198 -3.70 1.13 9.68
CA ILE A 198 -4.04 1.26 8.27
C ILE A 198 -3.14 2.30 7.63
N ALA A 199 -2.42 1.92 6.59
CA ALA A 199 -1.55 2.83 5.86
C ALA A 199 -2.38 3.76 4.96
N THR A 200 -2.00 5.02 4.91
CA THR A 200 -2.60 6.01 4.04
C THR A 200 -1.93 5.99 2.67
N LEU A 201 -2.71 6.05 1.60
CA LEU A 201 -2.18 6.28 0.26
C LEU A 201 -1.85 7.77 0.11
N GLY A 202 -0.58 8.09 -0.07
CA GLY A 202 -0.08 9.44 -0.33
C GLY A 202 -0.28 9.85 -1.79
N SER A 203 0.45 10.87 -2.22
CA SER A 203 0.53 11.31 -3.61
C SER A 203 1.87 10.91 -4.22
N SER A 204 1.87 10.64 -5.51
CA SER A 204 3.08 10.48 -6.32
C SER A 204 3.16 11.51 -7.46
N ASN A 205 2.26 12.49 -7.47
CA ASN A 205 2.23 13.60 -8.42
C ASN A 205 3.12 14.77 -7.96
N PHE A 206 4.39 14.49 -7.66
CA PHE A 206 5.32 15.52 -7.25
C PHE A 206 5.77 16.36 -8.46
N ARG A 207 5.80 17.68 -8.33
CA ARG A 207 6.47 18.56 -9.30
C ARG A 207 7.96 18.26 -9.40
N GLN A 208 8.57 17.86 -8.29
CA GLN A 208 9.99 17.50 -8.20
C GLN A 208 10.13 16.28 -7.28
N ALA A 209 9.94 15.09 -7.83
CA ALA A 209 10.05 13.85 -7.06
C ALA A 209 11.51 13.49 -6.73
N ALA A 210 12.45 13.81 -7.61
CA ALA A 210 13.87 13.50 -7.39
C ALA A 210 14.41 14.22 -6.14
N GLY A 211 15.11 13.47 -5.30
CA GLY A 211 15.61 13.94 -4.01
C GLY A 211 14.66 13.69 -2.83
N THR A 212 13.42 13.25 -3.08
CA THR A 212 12.47 12.93 -1.99
C THR A 212 12.91 11.67 -1.25
N PRO A 213 13.11 11.73 0.09
CA PRO A 213 13.46 10.56 0.88
C PRO A 213 12.32 9.54 0.91
N VAL A 214 12.68 8.27 0.82
CA VAL A 214 11.72 7.15 0.86
C VAL A 214 12.27 5.97 1.66
N VAL A 215 11.36 5.20 2.25
CA VAL A 215 11.65 3.94 2.94
C VAL A 215 10.97 2.81 2.18
N ALA A 216 11.75 1.85 1.69
CA ALA A 216 11.26 0.64 1.05
C ALA A 216 11.01 -0.43 2.12
N MET A 217 9.79 -1.00 2.16
CA MET A 217 9.38 -2.00 3.16
C MET A 217 8.75 -3.21 2.47
N GLY A 218 8.94 -4.39 3.06
CA GLY A 218 8.42 -5.67 2.58
C GLY A 218 9.52 -6.67 2.30
N SER A 219 9.89 -6.88 1.06
CA SER A 219 11.02 -7.71 0.64
C SER A 219 11.83 -7.04 -0.48
N PRO A 220 12.20 -5.75 -0.34
CA PRO A 220 12.88 -5.02 -1.40
C PRO A 220 14.24 -5.65 -1.76
N LEU A 221 14.92 -6.28 -0.81
CA LEU A 221 16.20 -6.95 -1.01
C LEU A 221 16.05 -8.43 -1.43
N GLY A 222 14.81 -8.91 -1.68
CA GLY A 222 14.52 -10.33 -1.90
C GLY A 222 14.62 -11.19 -0.63
N ILE A 223 14.77 -10.55 0.51
CA ILE A 223 14.77 -11.16 1.84
C ILE A 223 13.50 -10.70 2.54
N SER A 224 12.76 -11.68 3.09
CA SER A 224 11.51 -11.43 3.80
C SER A 224 11.72 -10.45 4.97
N GLY A 225 10.88 -9.41 5.06
CA GLY A 225 10.97 -8.38 6.10
C GLY A 225 12.15 -7.42 5.95
N SER A 226 12.83 -7.41 4.80
CA SER A 226 13.90 -6.45 4.56
C SER A 226 13.35 -5.03 4.37
N MET A 227 14.20 -4.06 4.65
CA MET A 227 13.93 -2.63 4.45
C MET A 227 15.12 -1.95 3.76
N GLY A 228 14.85 -0.82 3.13
CA GLY A 228 15.88 0.01 2.53
C GLY A 228 15.56 1.48 2.67
N TYR A 229 16.57 2.31 2.84
CA TYR A 229 16.45 3.76 2.92
C TYR A 229 17.16 4.40 1.75
N GLY A 230 16.57 5.43 1.20
CA GLY A 230 17.15 6.21 0.13
C GLY A 230 16.22 7.32 -0.32
N MET A 231 16.36 7.71 -1.57
CA MET A 231 15.54 8.75 -2.18
C MET A 231 15.08 8.34 -3.58
N ILE A 232 14.07 9.02 -4.06
CA ILE A 232 13.68 8.96 -5.47
C ILE A 232 14.80 9.63 -6.27
N ALA A 233 15.52 8.84 -7.08
CA ALA A 233 16.62 9.33 -7.90
C ALA A 233 16.14 9.89 -9.24
N SER A 234 15.04 9.33 -9.78
CA SER A 234 14.44 9.77 -11.06
C SER A 234 12.95 9.48 -11.07
N SER A 235 12.19 10.35 -11.72
CA SER A 235 10.74 10.23 -11.90
C SER A 235 10.35 10.55 -13.34
N GLY A 236 9.09 10.26 -13.68
CA GLY A 236 8.57 10.59 -15.01
C GLY A 236 8.93 9.57 -16.09
N ILE A 237 9.45 8.41 -15.70
CA ILE A 237 9.67 7.29 -16.60
C ILE A 237 8.32 6.62 -16.84
N THR A 238 7.98 6.39 -18.11
CA THR A 238 6.72 5.73 -18.45
C THR A 238 6.93 4.23 -18.65
N LEU A 239 6.18 3.42 -17.92
CA LEU A 239 6.04 1.99 -18.10
C LEU A 239 4.76 1.71 -18.88
N SER A 240 4.89 1.37 -20.16
CA SER A 240 3.73 1.03 -20.99
C SER A 240 3.31 -0.41 -20.78
N LYS A 241 2.06 -0.61 -20.40
CA LYS A 241 1.36 -1.89 -20.30
C LYS A 241 0.15 -1.88 -21.24
N VAL A 242 -0.54 -3.00 -21.34
CA VAL A 242 -1.80 -3.06 -22.08
C VAL A 242 -2.83 -2.20 -21.34
N ASP A 243 -3.51 -1.31 -22.07
CA ASP A 243 -4.54 -0.38 -21.58
C ASP A 243 -4.08 0.63 -20.51
N ALA A 244 -2.80 0.70 -20.17
CA ALA A 244 -2.31 1.66 -19.19
C ALA A 244 -0.85 2.05 -19.41
N ASN A 245 -0.56 3.30 -19.15
CA ASN A 245 0.80 3.83 -19.03
C ASN A 245 1.00 4.29 -17.59
N TYR A 246 1.93 3.66 -16.87
CA TYR A 246 2.22 3.99 -15.48
C TYR A 246 3.48 4.84 -15.39
N LYS A 247 3.44 5.89 -14.58
CA LYS A 247 4.67 6.59 -14.20
C LYS A 247 5.38 5.80 -13.11
N ILE A 248 6.66 5.54 -13.33
CA ILE A 248 7.52 4.85 -12.37
C ILE A 248 8.61 5.77 -11.86
N PHE A 249 9.02 5.47 -10.63
CA PHE A 249 10.18 6.06 -9.99
C PHE A 249 11.36 5.07 -10.03
N ALA A 250 12.56 5.59 -10.24
CA ALA A 250 13.79 4.90 -9.89
C ALA A 250 14.32 5.49 -8.58
N THR A 251 14.77 4.64 -7.67
CA THR A 251 15.38 5.05 -6.40
C THR A 251 16.88 4.77 -6.42
N ASP A 252 17.63 5.35 -5.49
CA ASP A 252 19.03 5.00 -5.22
C ASP A 252 19.18 3.78 -4.29
N ILE A 253 18.05 3.18 -3.88
CA ILE A 253 18.05 2.00 -3.02
C ILE A 253 18.44 0.78 -3.86
N THR A 254 19.49 0.11 -3.45
CA THR A 254 19.88 -1.18 -4.03
C THR A 254 18.90 -2.26 -3.56
N GLY A 255 18.38 -3.06 -4.50
CA GLY A 255 17.40 -4.09 -4.23
C GLY A 255 17.57 -5.35 -5.05
N SER A 256 16.72 -6.32 -4.83
CA SER A 256 16.66 -7.57 -5.58
C SER A 256 15.88 -7.42 -6.88
N ALA A 257 16.23 -8.20 -7.91
CA ALA A 257 15.42 -8.31 -9.13
C ALA A 257 14.02 -8.88 -8.87
N SER A 258 13.84 -9.61 -7.77
CA SER A 258 12.56 -10.14 -7.28
C SER A 258 12.03 -9.34 -6.08
N GLY A 259 12.56 -8.14 -5.84
CA GLY A 259 12.13 -7.30 -4.73
C GLY A 259 10.68 -6.86 -4.89
N ILE A 260 9.90 -6.99 -3.82
CA ILE A 260 8.50 -6.58 -3.73
C ILE A 260 8.26 -5.79 -2.45
N GLY A 261 7.25 -4.96 -2.44
CA GLY A 261 6.89 -4.15 -1.28
C GLY A 261 6.37 -2.78 -1.67
N VAL A 262 6.46 -1.87 -0.72
CA VAL A 262 5.94 -0.51 -0.85
C VAL A 262 7.03 0.52 -0.53
N LEU A 263 6.90 1.72 -1.09
CA LEU A 263 7.68 2.89 -0.73
C LEU A 263 6.83 3.80 0.15
N PHE A 264 7.34 4.13 1.33
CA PHE A 264 6.77 5.13 2.22
C PHE A 264 7.56 6.45 2.14
N ASN A 265 6.86 7.58 2.24
CA ASN A 265 7.50 8.88 2.51
C ASN A 265 7.76 9.05 4.02
N LEU A 266 8.38 10.16 4.41
CA LEU A 266 8.65 10.44 5.83
C LEU A 266 7.40 10.87 6.64
N GLN A 267 6.24 10.98 6.01
CA GLN A 267 4.94 11.20 6.65
C GLN A 267 4.16 9.89 6.92
N GLY A 268 4.73 8.72 6.59
CA GLY A 268 4.10 7.42 6.78
C GLY A 268 3.07 7.06 5.71
N GLN A 269 3.09 7.76 4.58
CA GLN A 269 2.16 7.51 3.48
C GLN A 269 2.83 6.66 2.39
N ILE A 270 2.05 5.78 1.77
CA ILE A 270 2.50 5.00 0.62
C ILE A 270 2.57 5.92 -0.60
N VAL A 271 3.75 6.05 -1.20
CA VAL A 271 3.99 6.86 -2.41
C VAL A 271 4.26 6.03 -3.64
N GLY A 272 4.55 4.75 -3.48
CA GLY A 272 4.77 3.85 -4.60
C GLY A 272 4.72 2.38 -4.22
N ILE A 273 4.46 1.54 -5.21
CA ILE A 273 4.50 0.07 -5.09
C ILE A 273 5.70 -0.44 -5.88
N ILE A 274 6.58 -1.18 -5.21
CA ILE A 274 7.79 -1.74 -5.82
C ILE A 274 7.39 -2.68 -6.95
N THR A 275 7.99 -2.48 -8.12
CA THR A 275 7.75 -3.31 -9.30
C THR A 275 9.03 -4.02 -9.73
N THR A 276 8.86 -5.23 -10.27
CA THR A 276 9.94 -5.97 -10.93
C THR A 276 10.18 -5.49 -12.36
N ASP A 277 9.29 -4.68 -12.92
CA ASP A 277 9.51 -4.01 -14.19
C ASP A 277 10.61 -2.95 -14.04
N ARG A 278 11.60 -3.00 -14.91
CA ARG A 278 12.80 -2.16 -14.82
C ARG A 278 12.81 -1.11 -15.91
N TYR A 279 13.27 0.07 -15.53
CA TYR A 279 13.46 1.17 -16.47
C TYR A 279 14.55 0.86 -17.53
N SER A 280 15.65 0.25 -17.11
CA SER A 280 16.78 -0.06 -17.97
C SER A 280 17.45 -1.37 -17.55
N PRO A 281 18.04 -2.12 -18.49
CA PRO A 281 18.88 -3.27 -18.15
C PRO A 281 20.04 -2.91 -17.22
N ASP A 282 20.52 -1.67 -17.23
CA ASP A 282 21.62 -1.20 -16.39
C ASP A 282 21.19 -0.89 -14.95
N SER A 283 19.87 -0.70 -14.70
CA SER A 283 19.31 -0.43 -13.37
C SER A 283 18.89 -1.69 -12.62
N LYS A 284 19.44 -2.86 -12.95
CA LYS A 284 19.01 -4.17 -12.42
C LYS A 284 18.99 -4.29 -10.90
N ASN A 285 19.87 -3.55 -10.24
CA ASN A 285 20.03 -3.60 -8.79
C ASN A 285 19.38 -2.41 -8.07
N MET A 286 18.67 -1.55 -8.78
CA MET A 286 17.97 -0.41 -8.18
C MET A 286 16.48 -0.72 -8.07
N ILE A 287 15.87 -0.31 -6.96
CA ILE A 287 14.43 -0.44 -6.76
C ILE A 287 13.71 0.56 -7.67
N SER A 288 12.74 0.04 -8.43
CA SER A 288 11.76 0.84 -9.17
C SER A 288 10.39 0.64 -8.57
N ALA A 289 9.55 1.66 -8.61
CA ALA A 289 8.20 1.60 -8.08
C ALA A 289 7.21 2.32 -9.02
N ILE A 290 6.02 1.77 -9.14
CA ILE A 290 4.89 2.47 -9.78
C ILE A 290 4.36 3.50 -8.78
N GLY A 291 4.18 4.73 -9.22
CA GLY A 291 3.63 5.80 -8.39
C GLY A 291 2.22 5.46 -7.89
N ILE A 292 1.95 5.77 -6.62
CA ILE A 292 0.67 5.39 -5.98
C ILE A 292 -0.53 6.08 -6.63
N SER A 293 -0.36 7.31 -7.14
CA SER A 293 -1.41 8.06 -7.85
C SER A 293 -1.92 7.31 -9.08
N GLU A 294 -1.03 6.66 -9.81
CA GLU A 294 -1.36 5.85 -10.98
C GLU A 294 -2.19 4.60 -10.61
N LEU A 295 -2.00 4.07 -9.40
CA LEU A 295 -2.63 2.85 -8.92
C LEU A 295 -3.88 3.08 -8.08
N ARG A 296 -4.13 4.30 -7.61
CA ARG A 296 -5.21 4.63 -6.67
C ARG A 296 -6.57 4.08 -7.11
N LYS A 297 -6.96 4.36 -8.36
CA LYS A 297 -8.25 3.91 -8.90
C LYS A 297 -8.32 2.39 -9.09
N LEU A 298 -7.22 1.77 -9.47
CA LEU A 298 -7.12 0.32 -9.57
C LEU A 298 -7.28 -0.33 -8.20
N ILE A 299 -6.54 0.17 -7.19
CA ILE A 299 -6.62 -0.32 -5.81
C ILE A 299 -8.04 -0.15 -5.26
N GLU A 300 -8.68 1.02 -5.49
CA GLU A 300 -10.07 1.26 -5.08
C GLU A 300 -11.04 0.25 -5.71
N ASN A 301 -10.92 -0.01 -7.01
CA ASN A 301 -11.75 -0.98 -7.70
C ASN A 301 -11.53 -2.40 -7.14
N MET A 302 -10.29 -2.82 -6.97
CA MET A 302 -9.97 -4.13 -6.38
C MET A 302 -10.48 -4.25 -4.95
N SER A 303 -10.37 -3.20 -4.15
CA SER A 303 -10.89 -3.13 -2.77
C SER A 303 -12.41 -3.32 -2.70
N ASN A 304 -13.12 -2.88 -3.72
CA ASN A 304 -14.56 -3.02 -3.85
C ASN A 304 -14.99 -4.26 -4.65
N GLY A 305 -14.06 -5.17 -4.97
CA GLY A 305 -14.34 -6.39 -5.73
C GLY A 305 -14.79 -6.15 -7.18
N LYS A 306 -14.44 -4.99 -7.76
CA LYS A 306 -14.76 -4.66 -9.14
C LYS A 306 -13.67 -5.17 -10.07
N ASP A 307 -14.08 -5.77 -11.18
CA ASP A 307 -13.16 -6.21 -12.22
C ASP A 307 -12.49 -5.02 -12.91
N ALA A 308 -11.21 -5.17 -13.23
CA ALA A 308 -10.55 -4.29 -14.17
C ALA A 308 -11.03 -4.64 -15.59
N VAL A 309 -11.56 -3.66 -16.30
CA VAL A 309 -11.99 -3.84 -17.69
C VAL A 309 -10.84 -3.48 -18.61
N TYR A 310 -10.49 -4.38 -19.52
CA TYR A 310 -9.41 -4.21 -20.49
C TYR A 310 -9.98 -4.13 -21.90
N VAL A 311 -9.51 -3.16 -22.67
CA VAL A 311 -9.82 -3.02 -24.09
C VAL A 311 -8.80 -3.74 -24.97
N GLY A 312 -7.60 -3.97 -24.44
CA GLY A 312 -6.51 -4.69 -25.13
C GLY A 312 -5.70 -3.79 -26.06
N ILE A 313 -5.61 -2.49 -25.74
CA ILE A 313 -4.87 -1.51 -26.54
C ILE A 313 -3.53 -1.23 -25.88
N SER A 314 -2.47 -1.11 -26.68
CA SER A 314 -1.18 -0.60 -26.26
C SER A 314 -0.81 0.59 -27.14
N GLY A 315 -0.37 1.68 -26.53
CA GLY A 315 -0.02 2.91 -27.25
C GLY A 315 0.98 3.75 -26.47
N ILE A 316 1.63 4.63 -27.18
CA ILE A 316 2.52 5.67 -26.64
C ILE A 316 2.05 7.02 -27.16
N ASP A 317 2.41 8.09 -26.47
CA ASP A 317 2.15 9.44 -26.95
C ASP A 317 2.88 9.67 -28.28
N VAL A 318 2.20 10.38 -29.19
CA VAL A 318 2.77 10.73 -30.48
C VAL A 318 3.91 11.72 -30.23
N THR A 319 5.12 11.39 -30.72
CA THR A 319 6.25 12.32 -30.64
C THR A 319 6.03 13.52 -31.55
N THR A 320 6.68 14.63 -31.22
CA THR A 320 6.58 15.87 -32.05
C THR A 320 6.98 15.61 -33.53
N GLU A 321 8.01 14.77 -33.72
CA GLU A 321 8.48 14.37 -35.05
C GLU A 321 7.42 13.54 -35.82
N ALA A 322 6.77 12.58 -35.12
CA ALA A 322 5.69 11.79 -35.73
C ALA A 322 4.44 12.63 -36.03
N HIS A 323 4.19 13.69 -35.24
CA HIS A 323 3.09 14.62 -35.48
C HIS A 323 3.33 15.53 -36.67
N GLU A 324 4.60 15.86 -36.98
CA GLU A 324 4.98 16.66 -38.17
C GLU A 324 4.94 15.84 -39.45
N GLU A 325 5.07 14.50 -39.37
CA GLU A 325 5.02 13.60 -40.55
C GLU A 325 3.60 13.13 -40.89
N MET A 326 2.60 13.34 -40.01
CA MET A 326 1.18 12.99 -40.22
C MET A 326 0.39 14.13 -40.84
#